data_babb517be7789aee03f5daff7af0cb2b
#
_entry.id   babb517be7789aee03f5daff7af0cb2b
#
_cell.length_a   1.000
_cell.length_b   1.000
_cell.length_c   1.000
_cell.angle_alpha   90.00
_cell.angle_beta   90.00
_cell.angle_gamma   90.00
#
_symmetry.space_group_name_H-M   'P 1'
#
loop_
_entity.id
_entity.type
_entity.pdbx_description
1 polymer ?
#
loop_
_entity_poly.entity_id
_entity_poly.type
_entity_poly.pdbx_seq_one_letter_code
_entity_poly.pdbx_strand_id
1 'polypeptide(L)'
;MSLINRVEITEFSFEIPDIGLEQASAGVGNMAYKKGEIMSTTRFAVVIFNDEGLRGEYVVHWVGTPSTLGQIRMIAPLLIGRDPEKREIIYDDLKRELRAYDHMAHGSLDIALWDLIGKKYNVSVSKLLGGYKARLPTYASTYHGQENPGGLDTPEAFSDYAESCKNQGFHGFKIHGWNNGDVSREVKNLLGIRKRVGEEMKLMIDPACQLRTWNDALYVGRACDEAGYFWFEDPYRDSSVSAFGHKRLREKIKTPLLVSEHVRGLEQKVNFLLQGGCDIIHADPEYDMGITGVMKIAHFCEGLGLDLQIHACGPAHRAVISAIRNTHLYEMALIGPKMLNIVPPVYNCGYSDQSEDLHADGTVVVPDGPGLGVEYNWEFICKNKVFHQVFD
;
A
#
# COMPACT_ATOMS: atom_id res chain seq x y z
N MET A 1 -8.57 -4.56 34.04
CA MET A 1 -8.00 -3.65 33.03
C MET A 1 -6.69 -4.28 32.64
N SER A 2 -6.57 -4.70 31.39
CA SER A 2 -5.36 -5.36 30.88
C SER A 2 -4.38 -4.31 30.41
N LEU A 3 -3.09 -4.44 30.75
CA LEU A 3 -2.07 -3.45 30.40
C LEU A 3 -1.00 -4.08 29.50
N ILE A 4 -0.48 -3.30 28.60
CA ILE A 4 0.67 -3.71 27.76
C ILE A 4 1.88 -3.83 28.68
N ASN A 5 2.52 -5.00 28.68
CA ASN A 5 3.68 -5.27 29.52
C ASN A 5 4.96 -5.53 28.70
N ARG A 6 4.86 -5.75 27.39
CA ARG A 6 6.01 -5.99 26.52
C ARG A 6 5.71 -5.67 25.07
N VAL A 7 6.70 -5.09 24.39
CA VAL A 7 6.70 -4.91 22.92
C VAL A 7 7.98 -5.52 22.35
N GLU A 8 7.84 -6.35 21.33
CA GLU A 8 8.98 -6.97 20.64
C GLU A 8 9.02 -6.53 19.17
N ILE A 9 10.23 -6.27 18.69
CA ILE A 9 10.49 -5.98 17.29
C ILE A 9 11.50 -7.01 16.77
N THR A 10 11.14 -7.71 15.71
CA THR A 10 12.03 -8.67 15.04
C THR A 10 12.19 -8.27 13.59
N GLU A 11 13.39 -7.84 13.22
CA GLU A 11 13.76 -7.60 11.82
C GLU A 11 14.28 -8.92 11.22
N PHE A 12 13.83 -9.24 10.02
CA PHE A 12 14.24 -10.44 9.29
C PHE A 12 14.45 -10.11 7.80
N SER A 13 15.31 -10.89 7.14
CA SER A 13 15.65 -10.74 5.74
C SER A 13 15.17 -11.94 4.93
N PHE A 14 14.78 -11.70 3.68
CA PHE A 14 14.46 -12.75 2.72
C PHE A 14 14.85 -12.34 1.31
N GLU A 15 14.94 -13.32 0.43
CA GLU A 15 15.37 -13.13 -0.95
C GLU A 15 14.19 -13.26 -1.90
N ILE A 16 14.18 -12.41 -2.94
CA ILE A 16 13.19 -12.43 -4.00
C ILE A 16 13.97 -12.65 -5.30
N PRO A 17 13.74 -13.76 -6.02
CA PRO A 17 14.42 -14.06 -7.27
C PRO A 17 13.89 -13.21 -8.42
N ASP A 18 14.74 -13.01 -9.43
CA ASP A 18 14.44 -12.33 -10.68
C ASP A 18 13.95 -10.88 -10.53
N ILE A 19 14.28 -10.24 -9.42
CA ILE A 19 14.00 -8.82 -9.15
C ILE A 19 15.30 -8.07 -8.86
N GLY A 20 15.40 -6.88 -9.40
CA GLY A 20 16.46 -5.92 -9.08
C GLY A 20 15.96 -4.48 -9.15
N LEU A 21 16.85 -3.53 -8.89
CA LEU A 21 16.53 -2.11 -9.03
C LEU A 21 16.91 -1.62 -10.43
N GLU A 22 15.94 -1.08 -11.14
CA GLU A 22 16.19 -0.36 -12.39
C GLU A 22 16.59 1.08 -12.06
N GLN A 23 17.67 1.55 -12.67
CA GLN A 23 18.19 2.88 -12.39
C GLN A 23 17.19 3.95 -12.87
N ALA A 24 16.65 4.72 -11.94
CA ALA A 24 15.81 5.85 -12.27
C ALA A 24 16.64 7.06 -12.71
N SER A 25 16.04 7.91 -13.53
CA SER A 25 16.64 9.18 -13.95
C SER A 25 16.93 10.15 -12.77
N ALA A 26 16.31 9.89 -11.62
CA ALA A 26 16.48 10.66 -10.38
C ALA A 26 17.46 10.04 -9.37
N GLY A 27 18.12 8.94 -9.73
CA GLY A 27 19.09 8.27 -8.86
C GLY A 27 18.49 7.27 -7.87
N VAL A 28 17.18 7.19 -7.72
CA VAL A 28 16.48 6.16 -6.93
C VAL A 28 15.89 5.16 -7.89
N GLY A 29 16.31 3.89 -7.79
CA GLY A 29 15.79 2.82 -8.62
C GLY A 29 14.50 2.25 -8.07
N ASN A 30 13.59 1.87 -8.95
CA ASN A 30 12.39 1.11 -8.62
C ASN A 30 12.55 -0.36 -8.98
N MET A 31 11.76 -1.20 -8.35
CA MET A 31 11.81 -2.66 -8.56
C MET A 31 11.28 -3.02 -9.94
N ALA A 32 12.07 -3.85 -10.65
CA ALA A 32 11.74 -4.34 -11.97
C ALA A 32 12.25 -5.77 -12.16
N TYR A 33 11.75 -6.47 -13.18
CA TYR A 33 12.23 -7.80 -13.52
C TYR A 33 13.68 -7.77 -14.00
N LYS A 34 14.53 -8.59 -13.37
CA LYS A 34 15.93 -8.77 -13.77
C LYS A 34 16.31 -10.25 -13.65
N LYS A 35 16.22 -10.95 -14.77
CA LYS A 35 16.45 -12.40 -14.81
C LYS A 35 17.79 -12.79 -14.19
N GLY A 36 17.74 -13.67 -13.19
CA GLY A 36 18.91 -14.22 -12.49
C GLY A 36 19.48 -13.31 -11.39
N GLU A 37 18.97 -12.09 -11.20
CA GLU A 37 19.28 -11.30 -10.01
C GLU A 37 18.47 -11.79 -8.80
N ILE A 38 19.02 -11.61 -7.61
CA ILE A 38 18.35 -11.90 -6.35
C ILE A 38 18.36 -10.62 -5.52
N MET A 39 17.18 -10.10 -5.22
CA MET A 39 17.05 -8.95 -4.34
C MET A 39 16.88 -9.42 -2.90
N SER A 40 17.84 -9.07 -2.04
CA SER A 40 17.68 -9.22 -0.60
C SER A 40 16.88 -8.05 -0.05
N THR A 41 15.84 -8.32 0.71
CA THR A 41 15.01 -7.31 1.34
C THR A 41 14.78 -7.63 2.81
N THR A 42 14.53 -6.60 3.60
CA THR A 42 14.24 -6.71 5.04
C THR A 42 12.83 -6.23 5.34
N ARG A 43 12.20 -6.90 6.31
CA ARG A 43 10.95 -6.48 6.93
C ARG A 43 11.08 -6.63 8.45
N PHE A 44 10.13 -6.09 9.17
CA PHE A 44 10.06 -6.34 10.61
C PHE A 44 8.66 -6.75 11.04
N ALA A 45 8.64 -7.57 12.09
CA ALA A 45 7.45 -7.94 12.82
C ALA A 45 7.40 -7.16 14.12
N VAL A 46 6.21 -6.68 14.48
CA VAL A 46 5.89 -6.07 15.77
C VAL A 46 4.98 -7.01 16.53
N VAL A 47 5.30 -7.28 17.80
CA VAL A 47 4.44 -8.05 18.72
C VAL A 47 4.22 -7.25 19.99
N ILE A 48 2.96 -7.05 20.37
CA ILE A 48 2.55 -6.37 21.60
C ILE A 48 1.91 -7.39 22.51
N PHE A 49 2.42 -7.54 23.72
CA PHE A 49 1.90 -8.42 24.75
C PHE A 49 1.19 -7.63 25.84
N ASN A 50 0.17 -8.24 26.42
CA ASN A 50 -0.47 -7.72 27.61
C ASN A 50 -0.25 -8.65 28.83
N ASP A 51 -0.62 -8.17 30.02
CA ASP A 51 -0.51 -8.90 31.29
C ASP A 51 -1.49 -10.07 31.43
N GLU A 52 -2.44 -10.25 30.52
CA GLU A 52 -3.31 -11.43 30.41
C GLU A 52 -2.71 -12.55 29.53
N GLY A 53 -1.51 -12.34 28.98
CA GLY A 53 -0.82 -13.31 28.14
C GLY A 53 -1.28 -13.33 26.67
N LEU A 54 -2.11 -12.38 26.25
CA LEU A 54 -2.48 -12.21 24.85
C LEU A 54 -1.40 -11.44 24.09
N ARG A 55 -1.33 -11.65 22.77
CA ARG A 55 -0.42 -10.93 21.88
C ARG A 55 -1.12 -10.45 20.63
N GLY A 56 -0.84 -9.22 20.23
CA GLY A 56 -1.18 -8.66 18.93
C GLY A 56 0.06 -8.61 18.04
N GLU A 57 -0.08 -8.94 16.77
CA GLU A 57 1.03 -9.18 15.86
C GLU A 57 0.80 -8.47 14.53
N TYR A 58 1.87 -7.89 13.97
CA TYR A 58 1.86 -7.38 12.62
C TYR A 58 3.23 -7.52 11.96
N VAL A 59 3.26 -8.03 10.75
CA VAL A 59 4.46 -8.02 9.89
C VAL A 59 4.26 -6.96 8.82
N VAL A 60 5.18 -6.00 8.75
CA VAL A 60 5.10 -4.92 7.77
C VAL A 60 5.35 -5.44 6.35
N HIS A 61 4.63 -4.88 5.40
CA HIS A 61 4.76 -5.20 3.98
C HIS A 61 5.62 -4.15 3.24
N TRP A 62 5.41 -2.86 3.52
CA TRP A 62 5.97 -1.75 2.74
C TRP A 62 6.96 -0.88 3.51
N VAL A 63 6.71 -0.61 4.78
CA VAL A 63 7.52 0.32 5.59
C VAL A 63 8.77 -0.29 6.22
N GLY A 64 9.26 -1.42 5.75
CA GLY A 64 10.42 -2.13 6.28
C GLY A 64 11.75 -1.38 6.09
N THR A 65 11.84 -0.13 6.51
CA THR A 65 13.01 0.72 6.33
C THR A 65 13.75 1.00 7.64
N PRO A 66 15.07 1.28 7.60
CA PRO A 66 15.84 1.66 8.79
C PRO A 66 15.28 2.90 9.52
N SER A 67 14.70 3.86 8.78
CA SER A 67 14.09 5.05 9.38
C SER A 67 12.84 4.71 10.18
N THR A 68 11.99 3.85 9.64
CA THR A 68 10.79 3.37 10.34
C THR A 68 11.16 2.59 11.59
N LEU A 69 12.14 1.69 11.51
CA LEU A 69 12.65 0.95 12.66
C LEU A 69 13.23 1.87 13.73
N GLY A 70 13.95 2.93 13.32
CA GLY A 70 14.44 3.97 14.23
C GLY A 70 13.32 4.68 14.98
N GLN A 71 12.24 5.05 14.29
CA GLN A 71 11.07 5.68 14.90
C GLN A 71 10.32 4.71 15.84
N ILE A 72 10.17 3.42 15.47
CA ILE A 72 9.54 2.42 16.36
C ILE A 72 10.29 2.35 17.69
N ARG A 73 11.63 2.36 17.68
CA ARG A 73 12.45 2.36 18.88
C ARG A 73 12.21 3.56 19.79
N MET A 74 11.80 4.69 19.23
CA MET A 74 11.44 5.88 20.00
C MET A 74 10.09 5.75 20.68
N ILE A 75 9.10 5.15 19.99
CA ILE A 75 7.70 5.19 20.45
C ILE A 75 7.21 3.88 21.08
N ALA A 76 7.83 2.72 20.80
CA ALA A 76 7.43 1.45 21.39
C ALA A 76 7.48 1.43 22.93
N PRO A 77 8.50 2.03 23.61
CA PRO A 77 8.53 2.11 25.07
C PRO A 77 7.34 2.85 25.67
N LEU A 78 6.73 3.77 24.93
CA LEU A 78 5.58 4.57 25.40
C LEU A 78 4.29 3.75 25.52
N LEU A 79 4.28 2.54 24.98
CA LEU A 79 3.14 1.63 25.08
C LEU A 79 3.12 0.88 26.41
N ILE A 80 4.26 0.71 27.07
CA ILE A 80 4.37 -0.07 28.31
C ILE A 80 3.51 0.57 29.40
N GLY A 81 2.71 -0.26 30.10
CA GLY A 81 1.77 0.15 31.13
C GLY A 81 0.48 0.81 30.59
N ARG A 82 0.31 0.90 29.26
CA ARG A 82 -0.91 1.43 28.66
C ARG A 82 -2.01 0.38 28.54
N ASP A 83 -3.24 0.87 28.62
CA ASP A 83 -4.42 0.09 28.29
C ASP A 83 -4.60 0.03 26.76
N PRO A 84 -4.47 -1.15 26.12
CA PRO A 84 -4.53 -1.27 24.65
C PRO A 84 -5.91 -0.91 24.07
N GLU A 85 -6.95 -0.86 24.88
CA GLU A 85 -8.30 -0.46 24.44
C GLU A 85 -8.42 1.06 24.23
N LYS A 86 -7.55 1.84 24.86
CA LYS A 86 -7.54 3.31 24.74
C LYS A 86 -6.73 3.79 23.53
N ARG A 87 -7.03 3.23 22.35
CA ARG A 87 -6.27 3.49 21.12
C ARG A 87 -6.22 4.97 20.74
N GLU A 88 -7.28 5.73 20.94
CA GLU A 88 -7.31 7.16 20.59
C GLU A 88 -6.28 7.97 21.38
N ILE A 89 -6.13 7.70 22.68
CA ILE A 89 -5.09 8.38 23.50
C ILE A 89 -3.69 7.92 23.07
N ILE A 90 -3.52 6.62 22.79
CA ILE A 90 -2.25 6.08 22.28
C ILE A 90 -1.91 6.75 20.95
N TYR A 91 -2.87 6.80 20.02
CA TYR A 91 -2.72 7.46 18.73
C TYR A 91 -2.25 8.92 18.87
N ASP A 92 -2.88 9.70 19.73
CA ASP A 92 -2.53 11.12 19.94
C ASP A 92 -1.13 11.27 20.55
N ASP A 93 -0.80 10.46 21.56
CA ASP A 93 0.50 10.53 22.23
C ASP A 93 1.65 10.11 21.29
N LEU A 94 1.51 9.02 20.55
CA LEU A 94 2.53 8.57 19.58
C LEU A 94 2.70 9.58 18.44
N LYS A 95 1.61 10.14 17.95
CA LYS A 95 1.64 11.21 16.95
C LYS A 95 2.38 12.45 17.47
N ARG A 96 2.13 12.83 18.71
CA ARG A 96 2.81 13.96 19.36
C ARG A 96 4.31 13.71 19.54
N GLU A 97 4.69 12.50 19.91
CA GLU A 97 6.10 12.13 20.04
C GLU A 97 6.84 12.23 18.69
N LEU A 98 6.19 11.81 17.62
CA LEU A 98 6.75 11.86 16.27
C LEU A 98 6.55 13.21 15.55
N ARG A 99 6.07 14.26 16.22
CA ARG A 99 5.72 15.54 15.57
C ARG A 99 6.85 16.23 14.79
N ALA A 100 8.08 15.88 15.08
CA ALA A 100 9.28 16.41 14.39
C ALA A 100 9.75 15.50 13.24
N TYR A 101 9.06 14.39 12.99
CA TYR A 101 9.43 13.34 12.04
C TYR A 101 8.24 12.96 11.19
N ASP A 102 8.47 12.10 10.19
CA ASP A 102 7.43 11.35 9.51
C ASP A 102 6.82 10.30 10.46
N HIS A 103 5.53 9.99 10.34
CA HIS A 103 4.80 9.12 11.27
C HIS A 103 4.74 7.65 10.84
N MET A 104 5.61 7.18 9.94
CA MET A 104 5.54 5.84 9.35
C MET A 104 5.61 4.69 10.37
N ALA A 105 6.31 4.88 11.48
CA ALA A 105 6.41 3.86 12.52
C ALA A 105 5.10 3.61 13.27
N HIS A 106 4.24 4.61 13.34
CA HIS A 106 3.00 4.55 14.12
C HIS A 106 2.07 3.45 13.58
N GLY A 107 1.98 3.32 12.24
CA GLY A 107 1.07 2.38 11.59
C GLY A 107 1.23 0.94 12.08
N SER A 108 2.45 0.45 12.13
CA SER A 108 2.72 -0.94 12.53
C SER A 108 2.32 -1.25 13.98
N LEU A 109 2.50 -0.29 14.90
CA LEU A 109 2.10 -0.45 16.30
C LEU A 109 0.57 -0.38 16.45
N ASP A 110 -0.09 0.55 15.78
CA ASP A 110 -1.55 0.66 15.81
C ASP A 110 -2.23 -0.59 15.23
N ILE A 111 -1.72 -1.13 14.13
CA ILE A 111 -2.25 -2.35 13.53
C ILE A 111 -2.10 -3.55 14.50
N ALA A 112 -0.95 -3.68 15.16
CA ALA A 112 -0.75 -4.73 16.17
C ALA A 112 -1.66 -4.55 17.39
N LEU A 113 -1.97 -3.31 17.80
CA LEU A 113 -2.98 -3.04 18.84
C LEU A 113 -4.38 -3.47 18.41
N TRP A 114 -4.78 -3.20 17.17
CA TRP A 114 -6.05 -3.68 16.64
C TRP A 114 -6.13 -5.19 16.59
N ASP A 115 -5.04 -5.86 16.21
CA ASP A 115 -4.94 -7.33 16.23
C ASP A 115 -5.11 -7.89 17.65
N LEU A 116 -4.40 -7.29 18.64
CA LEU A 116 -4.52 -7.67 20.04
C LEU A 116 -5.97 -7.59 20.55
N ILE A 117 -6.65 -6.48 20.26
CA ILE A 117 -8.02 -6.26 20.69
C ILE A 117 -9.00 -7.22 19.98
N GLY A 118 -8.81 -7.46 18.69
CA GLY A 118 -9.59 -8.46 17.97
C GLY A 118 -9.44 -9.85 18.55
N LYS A 119 -8.23 -10.26 18.90
CA LYS A 119 -7.93 -11.53 19.59
C LYS A 119 -8.55 -11.58 20.99
N LYS A 120 -8.44 -10.48 21.76
CA LYS A 120 -9.04 -10.38 23.09
C LYS A 120 -10.55 -10.64 23.07
N TYR A 121 -11.27 -10.06 22.14
CA TYR A 121 -12.72 -10.22 22.02
C TYR A 121 -13.14 -11.38 21.10
N ASN A 122 -12.19 -12.14 20.58
CA ASN A 122 -12.44 -13.24 19.62
C ASN A 122 -13.26 -12.79 18.40
N VAL A 123 -12.92 -11.64 17.84
CA VAL A 123 -13.61 -11.00 16.70
C VAL A 123 -12.57 -10.52 15.69
N SER A 124 -12.86 -10.59 14.39
CA SER A 124 -12.00 -10.03 13.38
C SER A 124 -11.97 -8.50 13.42
N VAL A 125 -10.82 -7.90 13.03
CA VAL A 125 -10.68 -6.44 12.92
C VAL A 125 -11.71 -5.89 11.94
N SER A 126 -11.99 -6.57 10.83
CA SER A 126 -13.02 -6.14 9.89
C SER A 126 -14.40 -6.00 10.53
N LYS A 127 -14.79 -6.94 11.41
CA LYS A 127 -16.05 -6.84 12.17
C LYS A 127 -16.04 -5.74 13.23
N LEU A 128 -14.91 -5.52 13.90
CA LEU A 128 -14.76 -4.41 14.86
C LEU A 128 -14.92 -3.05 14.18
N LEU A 129 -14.51 -2.94 12.92
CA LEU A 129 -14.67 -1.75 12.09
C LEU A 129 -16.09 -1.61 11.51
N GLY A 130 -16.96 -2.62 11.68
CA GLY A 130 -18.28 -2.67 11.07
C GLY A 130 -18.25 -3.09 9.60
N GLY A 131 -17.24 -3.87 9.20
CA GLY A 131 -17.02 -4.32 7.83
C GLY A 131 -18.21 -5.10 7.27
N TYR A 132 -18.60 -4.76 6.05
CA TYR A 132 -19.75 -5.35 5.35
C TYR A 132 -19.36 -6.10 4.06
N LYS A 133 -18.11 -5.89 3.57
CA LYS A 133 -17.59 -6.57 2.39
C LYS A 133 -16.81 -7.81 2.84
N ALA A 134 -17.30 -9.01 2.51
CA ALA A 134 -16.58 -10.26 2.76
C ALA A 134 -15.54 -10.57 1.66
N ARG A 135 -15.71 -9.97 0.49
CA ARG A 135 -14.84 -10.09 -0.68
C ARG A 135 -14.57 -8.72 -1.28
N LEU A 136 -13.38 -8.55 -1.79
CA LEU A 136 -12.92 -7.28 -2.35
C LEU A 136 -12.56 -7.47 -3.82
N PRO A 137 -13.19 -6.72 -4.74
CA PRO A 137 -12.77 -6.69 -6.14
C PRO A 137 -11.35 -6.14 -6.22
N THR A 138 -10.53 -6.72 -7.09
CA THR A 138 -9.08 -6.53 -7.07
C THR A 138 -8.59 -5.95 -8.39
N TYR A 139 -7.56 -5.12 -8.34
CA TYR A 139 -6.79 -4.74 -9.50
C TYR A 139 -5.34 -5.23 -9.43
N ALA A 140 -4.79 -5.56 -10.59
CA ALA A 140 -3.40 -5.91 -10.76
C ALA A 140 -2.55 -4.64 -10.79
N SER A 141 -1.57 -4.50 -9.89
CA SER A 141 -0.61 -3.39 -9.86
C SER A 141 0.77 -3.90 -10.23
N THR A 142 1.31 -3.43 -11.36
CA THR A 142 2.51 -4.01 -11.95
C THR A 142 3.80 -3.55 -11.30
N TYR A 143 4.88 -4.31 -11.51
CA TYR A 143 6.22 -3.76 -11.37
C TYR A 143 6.48 -2.69 -12.43
N HIS A 144 7.58 -1.94 -12.24
CA HIS A 144 8.01 -0.94 -13.22
C HIS A 144 8.49 -1.59 -14.52
N GLY A 145 8.35 -0.83 -15.60
CA GLY A 145 8.95 -1.18 -16.88
C GLY A 145 10.48 -1.18 -16.80
N GLN A 146 11.10 -2.07 -17.54
CA GLN A 146 12.55 -2.23 -17.58
C GLN A 146 13.08 -2.19 -19.00
N GLU A 147 14.40 -2.02 -19.13
CA GLU A 147 15.08 -2.06 -20.43
C GLU A 147 15.53 -3.48 -20.84
N ASN A 148 15.69 -4.40 -19.87
CA ASN A 148 16.10 -5.77 -20.14
C ASN A 148 14.94 -6.61 -20.66
N PRO A 149 15.16 -7.48 -21.70
CA PRO A 149 14.09 -8.28 -22.28
C PRO A 149 13.47 -9.30 -21.33
N GLY A 150 12.18 -9.52 -21.46
CA GLY A 150 11.48 -10.68 -20.92
C GLY A 150 10.55 -10.43 -19.74
N GLY A 151 10.39 -9.18 -19.31
CA GLY A 151 9.36 -8.76 -18.35
C GLY A 151 8.44 -7.72 -18.99
N LEU A 152 8.32 -6.55 -18.35
CA LEU A 152 7.54 -5.40 -18.83
C LEU A 152 8.46 -4.40 -19.57
N ASP A 153 9.08 -4.86 -20.65
CA ASP A 153 10.15 -4.17 -21.38
C ASP A 153 9.65 -3.36 -22.59
N THR A 154 8.42 -3.57 -23.02
CA THR A 154 7.82 -2.88 -24.15
C THR A 154 6.35 -2.53 -23.89
N PRO A 155 5.75 -1.54 -24.60
CA PRO A 155 4.30 -1.28 -24.54
C PRO A 155 3.45 -2.51 -24.90
N GLU A 156 3.94 -3.34 -25.82
CA GLU A 156 3.29 -4.60 -26.19
C GLU A 156 3.29 -5.60 -25.05
N ALA A 157 4.41 -5.74 -24.31
CA ALA A 157 4.51 -6.62 -23.13
C ALA A 157 3.54 -6.21 -22.02
N PHE A 158 3.39 -4.90 -21.78
CA PHE A 158 2.35 -4.39 -20.87
C PHE A 158 0.94 -4.70 -21.36
N SER A 159 0.67 -4.55 -22.65
CA SER A 159 -0.64 -4.84 -23.26
C SER A 159 -0.99 -6.33 -23.16
N ASP A 160 -0.01 -7.21 -23.42
CA ASP A 160 -0.18 -8.67 -23.30
C ASP A 160 -0.41 -9.10 -21.85
N TYR A 161 0.30 -8.49 -20.90
CA TYR A 161 0.10 -8.77 -19.49
C TYR A 161 -1.25 -8.24 -18.97
N ALA A 162 -1.68 -7.05 -19.41
CA ALA A 162 -3.01 -6.52 -19.09
C ALA A 162 -4.14 -7.44 -19.58
N GLU A 163 -4.01 -7.99 -20.79
CA GLU A 163 -4.95 -9.00 -21.32
C GLU A 163 -4.93 -10.28 -20.49
N SER A 164 -3.74 -10.74 -20.08
CA SER A 164 -3.62 -11.89 -19.18
C SER A 164 -4.32 -11.64 -17.84
N CYS A 165 -4.12 -10.48 -17.22
CA CYS A 165 -4.80 -10.10 -15.98
C CYS A 165 -6.33 -10.02 -16.15
N LYS A 166 -6.80 -9.46 -17.28
CA LYS A 166 -8.23 -9.45 -17.61
C LYS A 166 -8.79 -10.88 -17.68
N ASN A 167 -8.09 -11.80 -18.33
CA ASN A 167 -8.50 -13.20 -18.46
C ASN A 167 -8.45 -13.98 -17.14
N GLN A 168 -7.63 -13.55 -16.18
CA GLN A 168 -7.61 -14.07 -14.80
C GLN A 168 -8.78 -13.53 -13.96
N GLY A 169 -9.48 -12.49 -14.41
CA GLY A 169 -10.64 -11.93 -13.74
C GLY A 169 -10.38 -10.62 -12.99
N PHE A 170 -9.18 -10.05 -13.03
CA PHE A 170 -8.92 -8.75 -12.40
C PHE A 170 -9.89 -7.67 -12.91
N HIS A 171 -10.43 -6.87 -11.99
CA HIS A 171 -11.35 -5.78 -12.31
C HIS A 171 -10.66 -4.52 -12.83
N GLY A 172 -9.35 -4.41 -12.63
CA GLY A 172 -8.55 -3.29 -13.09
C GLY A 172 -7.09 -3.67 -13.26
N PHE A 173 -6.36 -2.77 -13.91
CA PHE A 173 -4.94 -2.92 -14.20
C PHE A 173 -4.24 -1.58 -14.03
N LYS A 174 -3.30 -1.50 -13.09
CA LYS A 174 -2.46 -0.32 -12.84
C LYS A 174 -1.05 -0.57 -13.35
N ILE A 175 -0.55 0.32 -14.17
CA ILE A 175 0.83 0.29 -14.62
C ILE A 175 1.67 1.22 -13.77
N HIS A 176 2.87 0.74 -13.40
CA HIS A 176 3.98 1.61 -13.03
C HIS A 176 4.83 1.80 -14.28
N GLY A 177 5.04 3.06 -14.65
CA GLY A 177 5.74 3.39 -15.89
C GLY A 177 7.23 3.08 -15.87
N TRP A 178 7.94 3.55 -16.88
CA TRP A 178 9.41 3.40 -16.92
C TRP A 178 10.10 4.41 -16.03
N ASN A 179 11.17 3.97 -15.35
CA ASN A 179 11.97 4.79 -14.43
C ASN A 179 12.63 6.03 -15.05
N ASN A 180 12.73 6.09 -16.38
CA ASN A 180 13.32 7.22 -17.09
C ASN A 180 12.34 8.37 -17.36
N GLY A 181 11.03 8.18 -17.11
CA GLY A 181 9.99 9.16 -17.35
C GLY A 181 9.84 9.55 -18.83
N ASP A 182 10.02 8.60 -19.74
CA ASP A 182 9.83 8.82 -21.19
C ASP A 182 8.36 8.98 -21.53
N VAL A 183 7.93 10.23 -21.65
CA VAL A 183 6.54 10.61 -21.95
C VAL A 183 5.99 9.98 -23.23
N SER A 184 6.82 9.89 -24.27
CA SER A 184 6.40 9.32 -25.57
C SER A 184 6.12 7.83 -25.46
N ARG A 185 6.94 7.12 -24.70
CA ARG A 185 6.79 5.69 -24.42
C ARG A 185 5.57 5.43 -23.54
N GLU A 186 5.37 6.26 -22.49
CA GLU A 186 4.20 6.16 -21.62
C GLU A 186 2.90 6.36 -22.41
N VAL A 187 2.79 7.39 -23.22
CA VAL A 187 1.61 7.64 -24.05
C VAL A 187 1.29 6.46 -24.97
N LYS A 188 2.30 5.87 -25.63
CA LYS A 188 2.10 4.68 -26.47
C LYS A 188 1.59 3.50 -25.65
N ASN A 189 2.12 3.34 -24.44
CA ASN A 189 1.73 2.28 -23.52
C ASN A 189 0.26 2.40 -23.12
N LEU A 190 -0.15 3.59 -22.65
CA LEU A 190 -1.53 3.86 -22.24
C LEU A 190 -2.56 3.55 -23.33
N LEU A 191 -2.33 4.08 -24.52
CA LEU A 191 -3.22 3.87 -25.66
C LEU A 191 -3.24 2.41 -26.15
N GLY A 192 -2.07 1.76 -26.13
CA GLY A 192 -1.91 0.35 -26.52
C GLY A 192 -2.67 -0.59 -25.59
N ILE A 193 -2.55 -0.41 -24.28
CA ILE A 193 -3.27 -1.22 -23.28
C ILE A 193 -4.78 -1.08 -23.45
N ARG A 194 -5.31 0.17 -23.55
CA ARG A 194 -6.76 0.39 -23.75
C ARG A 194 -7.26 -0.31 -25.00
N LYS A 195 -6.52 -0.19 -26.10
CA LYS A 195 -6.87 -0.86 -27.35
C LYS A 195 -6.92 -2.39 -27.21
N ARG A 196 -6.04 -2.97 -26.40
CA ARG A 196 -5.96 -4.43 -26.18
C ARG A 196 -7.07 -4.95 -25.28
N VAL A 197 -7.33 -4.31 -24.15
CA VAL A 197 -8.26 -4.84 -23.12
C VAL A 197 -9.71 -4.36 -23.31
N GLY A 198 -9.96 -3.35 -24.14
CA GLY A 198 -11.31 -2.77 -24.36
C GLY A 198 -11.78 -1.90 -23.19
N GLU A 199 -13.08 -1.56 -23.16
CA GLU A 199 -13.65 -0.56 -22.24
C GLU A 199 -14.03 -1.12 -20.85
N GLU A 200 -14.15 -2.44 -20.70
CA GLU A 200 -14.68 -3.06 -19.48
C GLU A 200 -13.71 -3.04 -18.31
N MET A 201 -12.40 -3.09 -18.57
CA MET A 201 -11.37 -3.10 -17.54
C MET A 201 -11.02 -1.67 -17.11
N LYS A 202 -11.02 -1.43 -15.79
CA LYS A 202 -10.54 -0.16 -15.23
C LYS A 202 -9.03 -0.08 -15.41
N LEU A 203 -8.55 0.98 -16.05
CA LEU A 203 -7.12 1.20 -16.26
C LEU A 203 -6.62 2.37 -15.40
N MET A 204 -5.47 2.21 -14.82
CA MET A 204 -4.81 3.20 -13.98
C MET A 204 -3.34 3.30 -14.34
N ILE A 205 -2.77 4.47 -14.10
CA ILE A 205 -1.33 4.68 -14.20
C ILE A 205 -0.80 5.37 -12.97
N ASP A 206 0.33 4.85 -12.49
CA ASP A 206 1.18 5.45 -11.47
C ASP A 206 2.61 5.57 -12.02
N PRO A 207 3.03 6.75 -12.50
CA PRO A 207 4.41 6.94 -12.91
C PRO A 207 5.39 7.00 -11.73
N ALA A 208 4.94 6.74 -10.52
CA ALA A 208 5.75 6.75 -9.30
C ALA A 208 6.64 8.00 -9.18
N CYS A 209 6.04 9.16 -9.39
CA CYS A 209 6.71 10.48 -9.34
C CYS A 209 7.84 10.65 -10.38
N GLN A 210 7.88 9.91 -11.48
CA GLN A 210 8.97 9.97 -12.46
C GLN A 210 8.83 11.07 -13.52
N LEU A 211 7.64 11.64 -13.73
CA LEU A 211 7.45 12.70 -14.70
C LEU A 211 8.10 14.00 -14.23
N ARG A 212 9.01 14.54 -15.04
CA ARG A 212 9.96 15.58 -14.61
C ARG A 212 9.34 16.96 -14.48
N THR A 213 8.37 17.26 -15.33
CA THR A 213 7.76 18.59 -15.42
C THR A 213 6.25 18.51 -15.40
N TRP A 214 5.61 19.62 -15.08
CA TRP A 214 4.16 19.76 -15.21
C TRP A 214 3.68 19.48 -16.64
N ASN A 215 4.47 19.86 -17.63
CA ASN A 215 4.15 19.63 -19.04
C ASN A 215 4.18 18.14 -19.40
N ASP A 216 5.15 17.38 -18.85
CA ASP A 216 5.20 15.92 -19.02
C ASP A 216 3.95 15.26 -18.43
N ALA A 217 3.57 15.65 -17.23
CA ALA A 217 2.37 15.17 -16.56
C ALA A 217 1.09 15.54 -17.35
N LEU A 218 1.04 16.73 -17.95
CA LEU A 218 -0.08 17.14 -18.80
C LEU A 218 -0.20 16.26 -20.05
N TYR A 219 0.92 15.93 -20.72
CA TYR A 219 0.90 15.08 -21.90
C TYR A 219 0.41 13.66 -21.56
N VAL A 220 0.94 13.06 -20.48
CA VAL A 220 0.49 11.75 -20.00
C VAL A 220 -1.00 11.80 -19.60
N GLY A 221 -1.40 12.82 -18.84
CA GLY A 221 -2.79 13.00 -18.41
C GLY A 221 -3.79 13.14 -19.56
N ARG A 222 -3.40 13.80 -20.68
CA ARG A 222 -4.23 13.86 -21.88
C ARG A 222 -4.37 12.51 -22.57
N ALA A 223 -3.32 11.68 -22.56
CA ALA A 223 -3.43 10.31 -23.06
C ALA A 223 -4.33 9.46 -22.14
N CYS A 224 -4.32 9.70 -20.83
CA CYS A 224 -5.27 9.11 -19.91
C CYS A 224 -6.71 9.51 -20.25
N ASP A 225 -6.96 10.78 -20.58
CA ASP A 225 -8.27 11.28 -21.00
C ASP A 225 -8.76 10.60 -22.29
N GLU A 226 -7.87 10.47 -23.28
CA GLU A 226 -8.16 9.82 -24.57
C GLU A 226 -8.50 8.34 -24.39
N ALA A 227 -7.73 7.65 -23.52
CA ALA A 227 -7.88 6.23 -23.26
C ALA A 227 -8.90 5.89 -22.14
N GLY A 228 -9.55 6.87 -21.52
CA GLY A 228 -10.56 6.67 -20.50
C GLY A 228 -10.00 5.98 -19.24
N TYR A 229 -8.86 6.42 -18.73
CA TYR A 229 -8.26 5.90 -17.52
C TYR A 229 -9.11 6.24 -16.29
N PHE A 230 -9.14 5.33 -15.31
CA PHE A 230 -9.96 5.47 -14.11
C PHE A 230 -9.32 6.44 -13.12
N TRP A 231 -7.99 6.43 -12.97
CA TRP A 231 -7.23 7.49 -12.32
C TRP A 231 -5.80 7.61 -12.88
N PHE A 232 -5.20 8.76 -12.58
CA PHE A 232 -3.79 9.09 -12.78
C PHE A 232 -3.17 9.39 -11.43
N GLU A 233 -2.20 8.56 -11.01
CA GLU A 233 -1.63 8.55 -9.67
C GLU A 233 -0.26 9.20 -9.64
N ASP A 234 0.06 9.91 -8.56
CA ASP A 234 1.33 10.50 -8.18
C ASP A 234 2.25 10.92 -9.35
N PRO A 235 1.81 11.87 -10.20
CA PRO A 235 2.45 12.14 -11.49
C PRO A 235 3.82 12.82 -11.40
N TYR A 236 4.08 13.64 -10.36
CA TYR A 236 5.24 14.55 -10.35
C TYR A 236 6.43 14.04 -9.55
N ARG A 237 7.65 14.50 -9.99
CA ARG A 237 8.92 14.31 -9.28
C ARG A 237 9.01 15.00 -7.91
N ASP A 238 8.12 15.88 -7.58
CA ASP A 238 8.02 16.47 -6.25
C ASP A 238 7.49 15.50 -5.19
N SER A 239 7.42 14.21 -5.50
CA SER A 239 6.80 13.17 -4.70
C SER A 239 5.33 13.46 -4.39
N SER A 240 4.65 14.13 -5.34
CA SER A 240 3.22 14.44 -5.25
C SER A 240 2.79 15.27 -4.04
N VAL A 241 3.68 16.08 -3.47
CA VAL A 241 3.39 16.90 -2.27
C VAL A 241 2.91 18.32 -2.59
N SER A 242 2.96 18.76 -3.86
CA SER A 242 2.52 20.10 -4.26
C SER A 242 1.03 20.15 -4.62
N ALA A 243 0.17 20.48 -3.65
CA ALA A 243 -1.26 20.69 -3.93
C ALA A 243 -1.50 21.73 -5.02
N PHE A 244 -0.70 22.80 -5.10
CA PHE A 244 -0.82 23.84 -6.14
C PHE A 244 -0.55 23.28 -7.55
N GLY A 245 0.53 22.50 -7.71
CA GLY A 245 0.88 21.90 -9.01
C GLY A 245 -0.19 20.92 -9.50
N HIS A 246 -0.68 20.05 -8.59
CA HIS A 246 -1.72 19.08 -8.90
C HIS A 246 -3.07 19.73 -9.21
N LYS A 247 -3.48 20.79 -8.48
CA LYS A 247 -4.66 21.57 -8.80
C LYS A 247 -4.62 22.10 -10.24
N ARG A 248 -3.47 22.64 -10.65
CA ARG A 248 -3.31 23.13 -12.03
C ARG A 248 -3.41 22.02 -13.08
N LEU A 249 -2.96 20.80 -12.76
CA LEU A 249 -3.10 19.66 -13.65
C LEU A 249 -4.56 19.21 -13.73
N ARG A 250 -5.27 19.08 -12.61
CA ARG A 250 -6.71 18.77 -12.55
C ARG A 250 -7.57 19.70 -13.40
N GLU A 251 -7.23 20.98 -13.48
CA GLU A 251 -7.93 21.96 -14.31
C GLU A 251 -7.75 21.74 -15.82
N LYS A 252 -6.84 20.85 -16.23
CA LYS A 252 -6.44 20.65 -17.64
C LYS A 252 -6.69 19.24 -18.17
N ILE A 253 -7.00 18.30 -17.30
CA ILE A 253 -7.32 16.90 -17.65
C ILE A 253 -8.69 16.53 -17.06
N LYS A 254 -9.29 15.45 -17.58
CA LYS A 254 -10.57 14.92 -17.12
C LYS A 254 -10.39 13.71 -16.21
N THR A 255 -9.31 12.96 -16.42
CA THR A 255 -8.98 11.78 -15.64
C THR A 255 -8.73 12.19 -14.18
N PRO A 256 -9.42 11.58 -13.20
CA PRO A 256 -9.23 11.89 -11.78
C PRO A 256 -7.79 11.71 -11.33
N LEU A 257 -7.28 12.63 -10.52
CA LEU A 257 -5.99 12.48 -9.85
C LEU A 257 -6.17 11.72 -8.53
N LEU A 258 -5.51 10.58 -8.40
CA LEU A 258 -5.28 9.88 -7.14
C LEU A 258 -3.90 10.32 -6.61
N VAL A 259 -3.86 11.00 -5.49
CA VAL A 259 -2.62 11.57 -4.95
C VAL A 259 -2.61 11.44 -3.44
N SER A 260 -1.47 11.67 -2.86
CA SER A 260 -1.21 11.75 -1.41
C SER A 260 -0.67 10.49 -0.75
N GLU A 261 -0.11 9.56 -1.49
CA GLU A 261 0.71 8.50 -0.87
C GLU A 261 1.84 9.11 -0.02
N HIS A 262 2.49 10.13 -0.56
CA HIS A 262 3.62 10.82 0.08
C HIS A 262 3.23 12.01 0.96
N VAL A 263 1.95 12.37 1.03
CA VAL A 263 1.37 13.37 1.94
C VAL A 263 0.68 12.63 3.08
N ARG A 264 1.40 12.35 4.16
CA ARG A 264 0.98 11.40 5.20
C ARG A 264 0.30 12.06 6.38
N GLY A 265 -0.68 11.35 6.94
CA GLY A 265 -1.44 11.77 8.12
C GLY A 265 -2.65 12.63 7.81
N LEU A 266 -3.57 12.65 8.79
CA LEU A 266 -4.91 13.23 8.63
C LEU A 266 -4.87 14.69 8.20
N GLU A 267 -4.19 15.54 8.96
CA GLU A 267 -4.23 16.99 8.75
C GLU A 267 -3.58 17.41 7.44
N GLN A 268 -2.48 16.75 7.06
CA GLN A 268 -1.77 17.01 5.82
C GLN A 268 -2.63 16.64 4.61
N LYS A 269 -3.28 15.46 4.65
CA LYS A 269 -4.18 15.01 3.58
C LYS A 269 -5.43 15.89 3.47
N VAL A 270 -6.02 16.25 4.61
CA VAL A 270 -7.17 17.18 4.66
C VAL A 270 -6.79 18.52 4.02
N ASN A 271 -5.65 19.09 4.41
CA ASN A 271 -5.19 20.36 3.86
C ASN A 271 -4.88 20.26 2.35
N PHE A 272 -4.22 19.19 1.92
CA PHE A 272 -3.92 18.93 0.52
C PHE A 272 -5.20 18.87 -0.34
N LEU A 273 -6.20 18.12 0.13
CA LEU A 273 -7.49 17.98 -0.54
C LEU A 273 -8.24 19.30 -0.62
N LEU A 274 -8.35 20.03 0.50
CA LEU A 274 -9.07 21.31 0.56
C LEU A 274 -8.42 22.38 -0.32
N GLN A 275 -7.11 22.29 -0.57
CA GLN A 275 -6.42 23.12 -1.55
C GLN A 275 -6.67 22.70 -3.01
N GLY A 276 -7.39 21.61 -3.22
CA GLY A 276 -7.73 21.09 -4.55
C GLY A 276 -6.64 20.23 -5.18
N GLY A 277 -5.75 19.64 -4.38
CA GLY A 277 -4.61 18.86 -4.85
C GLY A 277 -4.96 17.53 -5.51
N CYS A 278 -6.12 16.93 -5.21
CA CYS A 278 -6.54 15.65 -5.79
C CYS A 278 -8.05 15.53 -5.93
N ASP A 279 -8.50 14.49 -6.65
CA ASP A 279 -9.91 14.06 -6.74
C ASP A 279 -10.18 12.88 -5.81
N ILE A 280 -9.20 11.99 -5.65
CA ILE A 280 -9.26 10.80 -4.81
C ILE A 280 -8.06 10.86 -3.85
N ILE A 281 -8.29 10.67 -2.57
CA ILE A 281 -7.23 10.57 -1.57
C ILE A 281 -6.63 9.15 -1.61
N HIS A 282 -5.30 9.06 -1.58
CA HIS A 282 -4.58 7.84 -1.32
C HIS A 282 -4.28 7.71 0.18
N ALA A 283 -4.57 6.56 0.80
CA ALA A 283 -4.28 6.30 2.21
C ALA A 283 -3.77 4.87 2.41
N ASP A 284 -2.96 4.65 3.45
CA ASP A 284 -2.35 3.37 3.74
C ASP A 284 -2.24 3.16 5.25
N PRO A 285 -2.70 2.01 5.79
CA PRO A 285 -2.57 1.74 7.23
C PRO A 285 -1.13 1.74 7.74
N GLU A 286 -0.14 1.39 6.92
CA GLU A 286 1.27 1.47 7.32
C GLU A 286 1.80 2.91 7.32
N TYR A 287 1.32 3.78 6.41
CA TYR A 287 1.81 5.14 6.22
C TYR A 287 1.04 6.18 7.04
N ASP A 288 -0.27 5.98 7.23
CA ASP A 288 -1.18 6.97 7.78
C ASP A 288 -1.59 6.67 9.24
N MET A 289 -0.61 6.27 10.05
CA MET A 289 -0.79 6.04 11.48
C MET A 289 -1.81 4.94 11.80
N GLY A 290 -1.78 3.85 11.06
CA GLY A 290 -2.54 2.64 11.33
C GLY A 290 -3.97 2.65 10.83
N ILE A 291 -4.69 1.64 11.26
CA ILE A 291 -6.12 1.50 11.02
C ILE A 291 -6.88 2.70 11.60
N THR A 292 -6.48 3.15 12.81
CA THR A 292 -7.07 4.32 13.47
C THR A 292 -6.95 5.58 12.61
N GLY A 293 -5.78 5.85 12.04
CA GLY A 293 -5.54 7.01 11.19
C GLY A 293 -6.29 6.94 9.85
N VAL A 294 -6.22 5.79 9.18
CA VAL A 294 -6.93 5.58 7.90
C VAL A 294 -8.43 5.75 8.04
N MET A 295 -9.05 5.23 9.10
CA MET A 295 -10.48 5.37 9.30
C MET A 295 -10.90 6.83 9.51
N LYS A 296 -10.08 7.66 10.17
CA LYS A 296 -10.32 9.11 10.28
C LYS A 296 -10.29 9.80 8.91
N ILE A 297 -9.33 9.45 8.06
CA ILE A 297 -9.21 9.97 6.69
C ILE A 297 -10.41 9.54 5.86
N ALA A 298 -10.80 8.26 5.94
CA ALA A 298 -11.94 7.70 5.20
C ALA A 298 -13.25 8.40 5.53
N HIS A 299 -13.55 8.60 6.82
CA HIS A 299 -14.76 9.29 7.27
C HIS A 299 -14.76 10.77 6.88
N PHE A 300 -13.59 11.42 6.89
CA PHE A 300 -13.47 12.79 6.40
C PHE A 300 -13.82 12.87 4.90
N CYS A 301 -13.25 11.99 4.07
CA CYS A 301 -13.57 11.95 2.65
C CYS A 301 -15.05 11.61 2.41
N GLU A 302 -15.61 10.65 3.15
CA GLU A 302 -17.04 10.30 3.08
C GLU A 302 -17.92 11.49 3.38
N GLY A 303 -17.60 12.27 4.42
CA GLY A 303 -18.33 13.47 4.81
C GLY A 303 -18.32 14.58 3.75
N LEU A 304 -17.32 14.59 2.89
CA LEU A 304 -17.23 15.49 1.74
C LEU A 304 -17.85 14.92 0.45
N GLY A 305 -18.30 13.66 0.47
CA GLY A 305 -18.80 12.96 -0.73
C GLY A 305 -17.70 12.59 -1.72
N LEU A 306 -16.48 12.36 -1.23
CA LEU A 306 -15.32 12.04 -2.05
C LEU A 306 -14.85 10.59 -1.83
N ASP A 307 -14.22 10.04 -2.83
CA ASP A 307 -13.64 8.72 -2.79
C ASP A 307 -12.25 8.72 -2.13
N LEU A 308 -11.91 7.56 -1.60
CA LEU A 308 -10.61 7.24 -1.05
C LEU A 308 -10.17 5.90 -1.64
N GLN A 309 -8.89 5.77 -1.95
CA GLN A 309 -8.28 4.50 -2.35
C GLN A 309 -7.24 4.08 -1.31
N ILE A 310 -7.23 2.80 -0.99
CA ILE A 310 -6.20 2.24 -0.11
C ILE A 310 -5.03 1.77 -0.97
N HIS A 311 -3.83 2.26 -0.62
CA HIS A 311 -2.55 1.89 -1.21
C HIS A 311 -2.14 0.50 -0.74
N ALA A 312 -1.52 -0.28 -1.63
CA ALA A 312 -0.88 -1.56 -1.37
C ALA A 312 -1.80 -2.69 -0.90
N CYS A 313 -1.21 -3.75 -0.39
CA CYS A 313 -1.88 -4.98 0.00
C CYS A 313 -1.44 -5.44 1.40
N GLY A 314 -2.30 -6.25 2.03
CA GLY A 314 -2.04 -6.83 3.34
C GLY A 314 -3.32 -7.09 4.13
N PRO A 315 -3.26 -7.84 5.24
CA PRO A 315 -4.45 -8.19 6.02
C PRO A 315 -5.12 -6.96 6.67
N ALA A 316 -4.35 -5.97 7.11
CA ALA A 316 -4.87 -4.70 7.63
C ALA A 316 -5.56 -3.89 6.53
N HIS A 317 -5.01 -3.88 5.32
CA HIS A 317 -5.58 -3.23 4.13
C HIS A 317 -6.94 -3.84 3.77
N ARG A 318 -7.02 -5.19 3.72
CA ARG A 318 -8.31 -5.88 3.48
C ARG A 318 -9.34 -5.57 4.58
N ALA A 319 -8.91 -5.51 5.84
CA ALA A 319 -9.81 -5.19 6.95
C ALA A 319 -10.41 -3.77 6.81
N VAL A 320 -9.59 -2.74 6.54
CA VAL A 320 -10.10 -1.37 6.40
C VAL A 320 -10.97 -1.20 5.16
N ILE A 321 -10.58 -1.74 4.00
CA ILE A 321 -11.37 -1.67 2.77
C ILE A 321 -12.76 -2.32 2.96
N SER A 322 -12.84 -3.38 3.77
CA SER A 322 -14.11 -4.05 4.05
C SER A 322 -15.12 -3.15 4.75
N ALA A 323 -14.67 -2.15 5.50
CA ALA A 323 -15.47 -1.24 6.29
C ALA A 323 -15.67 0.14 5.65
N ILE A 324 -14.87 0.49 4.65
CA ILE A 324 -14.94 1.80 3.97
C ILE A 324 -15.95 1.73 2.82
N ARG A 325 -16.90 2.68 2.77
CA ARG A 325 -17.94 2.74 1.73
C ARG A 325 -17.47 3.40 0.44
N ASN A 326 -16.65 4.44 0.57
CA ASN A 326 -16.15 5.29 -0.50
C ASN A 326 -14.77 4.83 -1.04
N THR A 327 -14.57 3.50 -1.15
CA THR A 327 -13.40 2.87 -1.79
C THR A 327 -13.83 1.81 -2.78
N HIS A 328 -13.04 1.58 -3.82
CA HIS A 328 -13.47 0.79 -4.97
C HIS A 328 -12.83 -0.60 -5.06
N LEU A 329 -11.50 -0.67 -5.00
CA LEU A 329 -10.74 -1.86 -5.36
C LEU A 329 -9.64 -2.15 -4.35
N TYR A 330 -9.29 -3.42 -4.20
CA TYR A 330 -8.10 -3.86 -3.48
C TYR A 330 -6.92 -3.92 -4.43
N GLU A 331 -5.79 -3.37 -4.02
CA GLU A 331 -4.54 -3.42 -4.77
C GLU A 331 -3.82 -4.75 -4.55
N MET A 332 -3.50 -5.45 -5.61
CA MET A 332 -2.56 -6.57 -5.57
C MET A 332 -1.23 -6.10 -6.13
N ALA A 333 -0.34 -5.69 -5.25
CA ALA A 333 0.93 -5.05 -5.61
C ALA A 333 2.15 -5.75 -4.96
N LEU A 334 3.29 -5.79 -5.62
CA LEU A 334 3.53 -5.59 -7.03
C LEU A 334 3.55 -6.95 -7.72
N ILE A 335 3.00 -7.04 -8.93
CA ILE A 335 2.95 -8.28 -9.69
C ILE A 335 3.47 -8.08 -11.11
N GLY A 336 3.89 -9.18 -11.74
CA GLY A 336 4.41 -9.14 -13.10
C GLY A 336 4.39 -10.52 -13.75
N PRO A 337 4.63 -10.61 -15.08
CA PRO A 337 4.42 -11.85 -15.82
C PRO A 337 5.38 -13.00 -15.44
N LYS A 338 6.45 -12.70 -14.72
CA LYS A 338 7.49 -13.69 -14.33
C LYS A 338 8.01 -13.46 -12.91
N MET A 339 7.30 -12.68 -12.11
CA MET A 339 7.77 -12.28 -10.80
C MET A 339 6.73 -12.60 -9.73
N LEU A 340 7.22 -13.04 -8.58
CA LEU A 340 6.39 -13.15 -7.38
C LEU A 340 6.09 -11.76 -6.83
N ASN A 341 4.98 -11.64 -6.10
CA ASN A 341 4.70 -10.46 -5.30
C ASN A 341 5.79 -10.28 -4.22
N ILE A 342 6.15 -9.03 -3.93
CA ILE A 342 7.18 -8.69 -2.92
C ILE A 342 6.72 -8.83 -1.47
N VAL A 343 5.50 -9.25 -1.25
CA VAL A 343 4.97 -9.52 0.09
C VAL A 343 5.80 -10.62 0.76
N PRO A 344 6.21 -10.46 2.03
CA PRO A 344 7.03 -11.45 2.70
C PRO A 344 6.29 -12.80 2.84
N PRO A 345 6.97 -13.94 2.68
CA PRO A 345 6.38 -15.28 2.75
C PRO A 345 6.18 -15.73 4.22
N VAL A 346 5.40 -14.98 4.98
CA VAL A 346 5.32 -15.09 6.45
C VAL A 346 3.99 -15.67 6.96
N TYR A 347 3.16 -16.25 6.10
CA TYR A 347 1.86 -16.75 6.50
C TYR A 347 1.82 -18.27 6.56
N ASN A 348 1.27 -18.83 7.66
CA ASN A 348 0.98 -20.25 7.84
C ASN A 348 -0.50 -20.60 7.59
N CYS A 349 -1.31 -19.62 7.19
CA CYS A 349 -2.72 -19.79 6.88
C CYS A 349 -2.96 -19.58 5.37
N GLY A 350 -4.20 -19.74 4.92
CA GLY A 350 -4.58 -19.54 3.53
C GLY A 350 -4.63 -18.08 3.06
N TYR A 351 -3.93 -17.15 3.75
CA TYR A 351 -3.81 -15.76 3.32
C TYR A 351 -2.70 -15.64 2.28
N SER A 352 -3.00 -15.00 1.18
CA SER A 352 -2.04 -14.70 0.11
C SER A 352 -2.42 -13.43 -0.66
N ASP A 353 -1.41 -12.77 -1.20
CA ASP A 353 -1.52 -11.65 -2.16
C ASP A 353 -0.81 -12.01 -3.49
N GLN A 354 -0.64 -13.29 -3.79
CA GLN A 354 -0.15 -13.75 -5.08
C GLN A 354 -1.30 -13.79 -6.10
N SER A 355 -1.00 -13.53 -7.38
CA SER A 355 -1.99 -13.48 -8.45
C SER A 355 -2.71 -14.81 -8.68
N GLU A 356 -2.05 -15.93 -8.36
CA GLU A 356 -2.58 -17.28 -8.48
C GLU A 356 -3.72 -17.58 -7.48
N ASP A 357 -3.79 -16.81 -6.39
CA ASP A 357 -4.79 -16.99 -5.33
C ASP A 357 -6.02 -16.06 -5.50
N LEU A 358 -6.08 -15.34 -6.63
CA LEU A 358 -7.26 -14.58 -7.02
C LEU A 358 -8.43 -15.54 -7.31
N HIS A 359 -9.59 -15.26 -6.73
CA HIS A 359 -10.80 -16.03 -7.09
C HIS A 359 -11.23 -15.78 -8.55
N ALA A 360 -11.93 -16.75 -9.14
CA ALA A 360 -12.37 -16.65 -10.53
C ALA A 360 -13.28 -15.46 -10.83
N ASP A 361 -13.90 -14.85 -9.82
CA ASP A 361 -14.69 -13.62 -9.91
C ASP A 361 -13.86 -12.34 -9.74
N GLY A 362 -12.54 -12.44 -9.71
CA GLY A 362 -11.62 -11.30 -9.58
C GLY A 362 -11.57 -10.69 -8.18
N THR A 363 -11.95 -11.46 -7.15
CA THR A 363 -11.96 -10.99 -5.77
C THR A 363 -10.95 -11.71 -4.88
N VAL A 364 -10.60 -11.07 -3.77
CA VAL A 364 -9.90 -11.67 -2.64
C VAL A 364 -10.79 -11.70 -1.40
N VAL A 365 -10.58 -12.65 -0.51
CA VAL A 365 -11.35 -12.80 0.73
C VAL A 365 -10.81 -11.87 1.81
N VAL A 366 -11.70 -11.25 2.56
CA VAL A 366 -11.35 -10.54 3.81
C VAL A 366 -11.20 -11.58 4.93
N PRO A 367 -10.04 -11.67 5.62
CA PRO A 367 -9.88 -12.60 6.72
C PRO A 367 -10.91 -12.37 7.84
N ASP A 368 -11.52 -13.45 8.36
CA ASP A 368 -12.61 -13.37 9.34
C ASP A 368 -12.26 -14.02 10.70
N GLY A 369 -11.04 -14.49 10.89
CA GLY A 369 -10.53 -14.96 12.18
C GLY A 369 -10.28 -13.83 13.16
N PRO A 370 -10.08 -14.14 14.48
CA PRO A 370 -9.78 -13.15 15.50
C PRO A 370 -8.57 -12.27 15.16
N GLY A 371 -8.66 -10.99 15.48
CA GLY A 371 -7.62 -10.01 15.12
C GLY A 371 -7.61 -9.73 13.62
N LEU A 372 -6.45 -9.72 13.02
CA LEU A 372 -6.31 -9.57 11.56
C LEU A 372 -6.75 -10.82 10.79
N GLY A 373 -7.07 -11.94 11.49
CA GLY A 373 -7.50 -13.18 10.89
C GLY A 373 -6.42 -13.94 10.14
N VAL A 374 -5.16 -13.69 10.46
CA VAL A 374 -4.00 -14.34 9.85
C VAL A 374 -3.10 -14.99 10.93
N GLU A 375 -2.32 -15.98 10.51
CA GLU A 375 -1.33 -16.66 11.32
C GLU A 375 0.05 -16.51 10.69
N TYR A 376 1.01 -15.98 11.47
CA TYR A 376 2.37 -15.72 10.99
C TYR A 376 3.29 -16.93 11.19
N ASN A 377 4.16 -17.18 10.23
CA ASN A 377 5.21 -18.19 10.26
C ASN A 377 6.41 -17.70 11.10
N TRP A 378 6.29 -17.83 12.41
CA TRP A 378 7.35 -17.42 13.34
C TRP A 378 8.63 -18.25 13.20
N GLU A 379 8.55 -19.50 12.73
CA GLU A 379 9.73 -20.31 12.43
C GLU A 379 10.57 -19.65 11.32
N PHE A 380 9.91 -19.24 10.22
CA PHE A 380 10.56 -18.52 9.13
C PHE A 380 11.16 -17.19 9.61
N ILE A 381 10.37 -16.38 10.33
CA ILE A 381 10.81 -15.07 10.84
C ILE A 381 12.03 -15.21 11.75
N CYS A 382 11.99 -16.15 12.69
CA CYS A 382 13.10 -16.39 13.64
C CYS A 382 14.35 -16.95 12.94
N LYS A 383 14.19 -17.84 11.96
CA LYS A 383 15.30 -18.41 11.19
C LYS A 383 16.04 -17.34 10.38
N ASN A 384 15.32 -16.37 9.85
CA ASN A 384 15.86 -15.31 9.00
C ASN A 384 16.09 -13.98 9.75
N LYS A 385 16.04 -14.02 11.06
CA LYS A 385 16.19 -12.86 11.93
C LYS A 385 17.57 -12.22 11.81
N VAL A 386 17.61 -10.92 11.59
CA VAL A 386 18.83 -10.08 11.55
C VAL A 386 18.95 -9.18 12.76
N PHE A 387 17.84 -8.85 13.41
CA PHE A 387 17.79 -8.03 14.60
C PHE A 387 16.57 -8.38 15.47
N HIS A 388 16.72 -8.19 16.79
CA HIS A 388 15.61 -8.34 17.75
C HIS A 388 15.78 -7.40 18.92
N GLN A 389 14.70 -6.77 19.34
CA GLN A 389 14.68 -5.88 20.50
C GLN A 389 13.38 -6.06 21.29
N VAL A 390 13.50 -6.03 22.59
CA VAL A 390 12.40 -6.13 23.56
C VAL A 390 12.33 -4.84 24.37
N PHE A 391 11.12 -4.38 24.62
CA PHE A 391 10.78 -3.29 25.53
C PHE A 391 9.80 -3.84 26.56
N ASP A 392 10.10 -3.74 27.85
CA ASP A 392 9.35 -4.24 29.01
C ASP A 392 9.49 -3.31 30.23
#